data_45981037c7ccf58d4320e340bb303061
#
_entry.id   45981037c7ccf58d4320e340bb303061
#
_cell.length_a   1.000
_cell.length_b   1.000
_cell.length_c   1.000
_cell.angle_alpha   90.00
_cell.angle_beta   90.00
_cell.angle_gamma   90.00
#
_symmetry.space_group_name_H-M   'P 1'
#
loop_
_entity.id
_entity.type
_entity.pdbx_description
1 polymer ?
#
loop_
_entity_poly.entity_id
_entity_poly.type
_entity_poly.pdbx_seq_one_letter_code
_entity_poly.pdbx_strand_id
1 'polypeptide(L)'
;MTLARREVMLAGLGAGLTAAASPRLAEAREAQMPEAFSTYGIAPADGVISQTATLQQAADAAASSGTPLYLPAGTYATDRLVLKSGTHIHGVPGLTILRYAGGGAILETQGTDNVRLNGLVLDGGGSPLGENGTLLRATGTTHLDLSDCRFIGSSGDGVTLRKAAGRIANCEFGDIAQSALFSEDAAGLEISHNHVHDCGNNGILVWRSDVGEDGTIVSGNRIERIAAKSGGTGQNGNGINVFRAGSVLVTQNRIADCAFSAIRTNAGSNCQMVSNSCTRLGEVALYAEFAFEGAVIANNIVDTAAMGISVTNFNEGGRLAVIQGNVVRNLFLRKTGEIRGIGIGVEADSVVTGNVIEGAPSYGILVGWGDYLRDVSVTDNVIRKAHIGIGVSVSPAAGTALITDNLIDGAKDGAIRAMKGPTPTGPDLAHESAESYRNVAIYANVAR
;
A
#
# COMPACT_ATOMS: atom_id res chain seq x y z
N MET A 1 32.83 9.14 40.91
CA MET A 1 33.79 9.11 39.76
C MET A 1 33.05 9.55 38.53
N THR A 2 33.21 10.81 38.18
CA THR A 2 32.51 11.53 37.10
C THR A 2 33.33 11.37 35.81
N LEU A 3 32.76 10.83 34.77
CA LEU A 3 33.42 10.77 33.44
C LEU A 3 32.88 11.92 32.59
N ALA A 4 33.84 12.78 32.21
CA ALA A 4 33.64 14.00 31.45
C ALA A 4 33.34 13.74 29.98
N ARG A 5 32.42 14.58 29.43
CA ARG A 5 32.20 14.72 28.00
C ARG A 5 33.44 15.24 27.30
N ARG A 6 33.85 14.60 26.20
CA ARG A 6 34.87 15.10 25.30
C ARG A 6 34.23 16.08 24.32
N GLU A 7 34.59 17.36 24.44
CA GLU A 7 34.41 18.36 23.39
C GLU A 7 35.47 18.17 22.29
N VAL A 8 35.05 18.13 21.04
CA VAL A 8 35.91 18.18 19.89
C VAL A 8 35.94 19.62 19.40
N MET A 9 37.07 20.30 19.64
CA MET A 9 37.33 21.62 19.04
C MET A 9 37.68 21.45 17.55
N LEU A 10 36.95 22.14 16.68
CA LEU A 10 37.38 22.44 15.33
C LEU A 10 38.14 23.76 15.33
N ALA A 11 39.44 23.66 15.02
CA ALA A 11 40.26 24.84 14.76
C ALA A 11 40.02 25.29 13.31
N GLY A 12 39.56 26.54 13.15
CA GLY A 12 39.40 27.17 11.86
C GLY A 12 40.72 27.69 11.31
N LEU A 13 40.94 27.51 10.03
CA LEU A 13 41.89 28.27 9.22
C LEU A 13 41.09 29.01 8.15
N GLY A 14 40.95 30.31 8.35
CA GLY A 14 40.40 31.21 7.36
C GLY A 14 41.44 31.49 6.26
N ALA A 15 41.03 31.31 5.02
CA ALA A 15 41.65 31.93 3.87
C ALA A 15 40.55 32.50 3.01
N GLY A 16 40.43 33.82 3.03
CA GLY A 16 39.48 34.56 2.20
C GLY A 16 39.83 34.48 0.72
N LEU A 17 38.90 34.04 -0.07
CA LEU A 17 38.86 34.26 -1.50
C LEU A 17 37.48 34.85 -1.82
N THR A 18 37.47 36.19 -2.00
CA THR A 18 36.34 36.91 -2.58
C THR A 18 36.33 36.59 -4.08
N ALA A 19 35.57 35.59 -4.46
CA ALA A 19 35.19 35.40 -5.85
C ALA A 19 33.90 36.19 -6.09
N ALA A 20 33.95 37.26 -6.85
CA ALA A 20 32.83 37.99 -7.36
C ALA A 20 31.99 37.02 -8.26
N ALA A 21 30.89 36.54 -7.74
CA ALA A 21 29.92 35.79 -8.52
C ALA A 21 29.17 36.79 -9.41
N SER A 22 29.57 36.88 -10.67
CA SER A 22 28.70 37.45 -11.71
C SER A 22 27.43 36.61 -11.78
N PRO A 23 26.24 37.20 -11.76
CA PRO A 23 25.02 36.47 -12.07
C PRO A 23 25.02 36.15 -13.55
N ARG A 24 25.57 35.00 -13.94
CA ARG A 24 25.15 34.36 -15.18
C ARG A 24 23.72 33.93 -14.94
N LEU A 25 22.78 34.76 -15.41
CA LEU A 25 21.45 34.31 -15.76
C LEU A 25 21.66 33.02 -16.57
N ALA A 26 21.24 31.91 -16.00
CA ALA A 26 21.05 30.70 -16.77
C ALA A 26 19.97 31.10 -17.79
N GLU A 27 20.37 31.44 -19.00
CA GLU A 27 19.49 31.35 -20.16
C GLU A 27 18.98 29.92 -20.13
N ALA A 28 17.71 29.77 -19.78
CA ALA A 28 16.97 28.56 -20.04
C ALA A 28 17.15 28.33 -21.54
N ARG A 29 18.06 27.42 -21.90
CA ARG A 29 18.05 26.86 -23.24
C ARG A 29 16.62 26.33 -23.39
N GLU A 30 15.78 27.05 -24.14
CA GLU A 30 14.67 26.42 -24.82
C GLU A 30 15.29 25.22 -25.52
N ALA A 31 15.07 24.05 -24.94
CA ALA A 31 15.43 22.81 -25.58
C ALA A 31 14.66 22.85 -26.89
N GLN A 32 15.36 23.19 -27.98
CA GLN A 32 14.79 23.05 -29.30
C GLN A 32 14.32 21.61 -29.41
N MET A 33 13.00 21.45 -29.34
CA MET A 33 12.35 20.16 -29.54
C MET A 33 12.81 19.63 -30.88
N PRO A 34 13.29 18.40 -31.00
CA PRO A 34 13.74 17.88 -32.30
C PRO A 34 12.63 18.03 -33.34
N GLU A 35 12.97 18.36 -34.59
CA GLU A 35 12.00 18.50 -35.70
C GLU A 35 11.11 17.27 -35.92
N ALA A 36 11.46 16.13 -35.32
CA ALA A 36 10.66 14.91 -35.29
C ALA A 36 9.28 15.07 -34.60
N PHE A 37 9.04 16.16 -33.87
CA PHE A 37 7.77 16.42 -33.19
C PHE A 37 6.59 16.70 -34.12
N SER A 38 6.81 16.96 -35.38
CA SER A 38 5.76 17.24 -36.37
C SER A 38 5.45 16.06 -37.27
N THR A 39 6.00 14.87 -37.05
CA THR A 39 5.90 13.74 -37.99
C THR A 39 4.45 13.39 -38.37
N TYR A 40 3.50 13.67 -37.48
CA TYR A 40 2.07 13.39 -37.70
C TYR A 40 1.19 14.65 -37.80
N GLY A 41 1.77 15.84 -37.72
CA GLY A 41 1.03 17.11 -37.87
C GLY A 41 -0.01 17.39 -36.78
N ILE A 42 0.11 16.77 -35.63
CA ILE A 42 -0.84 16.94 -34.54
C ILE A 42 -0.45 18.16 -33.71
N ALA A 43 -1.38 19.10 -33.59
CA ALA A 43 -1.29 20.23 -32.68
C ALA A 43 -2.42 20.18 -31.66
N PRO A 44 -2.22 20.71 -30.43
CA PRO A 44 -3.29 20.83 -29.45
C PRO A 44 -4.36 21.80 -29.99
N ALA A 45 -5.61 21.52 -29.62
CA ALA A 45 -6.75 22.41 -29.86
C ALA A 45 -7.14 23.12 -28.56
N ASP A 46 -8.38 23.61 -28.49
CA ASP A 46 -8.93 24.27 -27.29
C ASP A 46 -9.36 23.32 -26.17
N GLY A 47 -9.24 22.01 -26.38
CA GLY A 47 -9.68 20.98 -25.45
C GLY A 47 -11.21 20.77 -25.41
N VAL A 48 -11.94 21.31 -26.38
CA VAL A 48 -13.39 21.20 -26.53
C VAL A 48 -13.77 20.37 -27.76
N ILE A 49 -13.13 20.63 -28.89
CA ILE A 49 -13.39 19.90 -30.12
C ILE A 49 -12.64 18.57 -30.10
N SER A 50 -13.38 17.46 -30.28
CA SER A 50 -12.77 16.12 -30.26
C SER A 50 -11.73 15.95 -31.38
N GLN A 51 -10.55 15.52 -31.00
CA GLN A 51 -9.43 15.21 -31.90
C GLN A 51 -9.21 13.69 -32.04
N THR A 52 -10.18 12.88 -31.60
CA THR A 52 -10.08 11.41 -31.53
C THR A 52 -9.62 10.79 -32.83
N ALA A 53 -10.24 11.16 -33.95
CA ALA A 53 -9.90 10.58 -35.28
C ALA A 53 -8.44 10.85 -35.67
N THR A 54 -7.96 12.07 -35.47
CA THR A 54 -6.58 12.47 -35.79
C THR A 54 -5.57 11.80 -34.88
N LEU A 55 -5.86 11.75 -33.57
CA LEU A 55 -5.01 11.08 -32.59
C LEU A 55 -4.95 9.56 -32.83
N GLN A 56 -6.09 8.93 -33.16
CA GLN A 56 -6.13 7.50 -33.47
C GLN A 56 -5.31 7.17 -34.71
N GLN A 57 -5.47 7.98 -35.79
CA GLN A 57 -4.72 7.76 -36.99
C GLN A 57 -3.20 7.89 -36.78
N ALA A 58 -2.79 8.86 -35.96
CA ALA A 58 -1.38 9.03 -35.64
C ALA A 58 -0.84 7.91 -34.73
N ALA A 59 -1.59 7.46 -33.75
CA ALA A 59 -1.22 6.33 -32.90
C ALA A 59 -1.08 5.04 -33.72
N ASP A 60 -1.98 4.81 -34.66
CA ASP A 60 -1.93 3.67 -35.58
C ASP A 60 -0.72 3.73 -36.53
N ALA A 61 -0.41 4.89 -37.06
CA ALA A 61 0.75 5.09 -37.91
C ALA A 61 2.07 4.92 -37.14
N ALA A 62 2.14 5.44 -35.90
CA ALA A 62 3.26 5.28 -35.00
C ALA A 62 3.51 3.80 -34.67
N ALA A 63 2.47 3.07 -34.31
CA ALA A 63 2.55 1.63 -34.03
C ALA A 63 3.04 0.85 -35.25
N SER A 64 2.54 1.18 -36.44
CA SER A 64 2.89 0.48 -37.71
C SER A 64 4.31 0.76 -38.16
N SER A 65 4.82 1.97 -37.93
CA SER A 65 6.18 2.37 -38.32
C SER A 65 7.24 2.01 -37.24
N GLY A 66 6.83 1.68 -36.02
CA GLY A 66 7.72 1.53 -34.90
C GLY A 66 8.35 2.85 -34.40
N THR A 67 7.79 4.00 -34.83
CA THR A 67 8.28 5.34 -34.46
C THR A 67 7.40 5.91 -33.35
N PRO A 68 7.95 6.40 -32.21
CA PRO A 68 7.15 6.99 -31.16
C PRO A 68 6.31 8.18 -31.62
N LEU A 69 5.07 8.27 -31.15
CA LEU A 69 4.23 9.44 -31.30
C LEU A 69 4.56 10.45 -30.20
N TYR A 70 5.03 11.62 -30.60
CA TYR A 70 5.25 12.74 -29.68
C TYR A 70 4.09 13.73 -29.76
N LEU A 71 3.47 14.03 -28.62
CA LEU A 71 2.40 15.02 -28.50
C LEU A 71 2.94 16.29 -27.83
N PRO A 72 2.93 17.45 -28.50
CA PRO A 72 3.28 18.73 -27.89
C PRO A 72 2.47 19.06 -26.63
N ALA A 73 2.97 20.01 -25.83
CA ALA A 73 2.22 20.56 -24.72
C ALA A 73 0.90 21.18 -25.18
N GLY A 74 -0.17 20.94 -24.47
CA GLY A 74 -1.51 21.45 -24.73
C GLY A 74 -2.60 20.43 -24.45
N THR A 75 -3.85 20.81 -24.67
CA THR A 75 -5.02 19.97 -24.37
C THR A 75 -5.62 19.40 -25.63
N TYR A 76 -5.83 18.10 -25.61
CA TYR A 76 -6.43 17.31 -26.69
C TYR A 76 -7.71 16.66 -26.17
N ALA A 77 -8.87 17.14 -26.59
CA ALA A 77 -10.13 16.49 -26.28
C ALA A 77 -10.24 15.19 -27.07
N THR A 78 -10.44 14.08 -26.39
CA THR A 78 -10.53 12.78 -27.05
C THR A 78 -11.57 11.90 -26.38
N ASP A 79 -12.26 11.13 -27.21
CA ASP A 79 -13.06 10.00 -26.80
C ASP A 79 -12.12 8.80 -26.52
N ARG A 80 -12.57 7.61 -26.84
CA ARG A 80 -11.76 6.41 -26.68
C ARG A 80 -10.73 6.25 -27.81
N LEU A 81 -9.44 6.21 -27.44
CA LEU A 81 -8.36 5.78 -28.33
C LEU A 81 -8.02 4.31 -28.06
N VAL A 82 -7.99 3.50 -29.11
CA VAL A 82 -7.61 2.07 -29.04
C VAL A 82 -6.17 1.90 -29.53
N LEU A 83 -5.28 1.55 -28.61
CA LEU A 83 -3.85 1.43 -28.90
C LEU A 83 -3.49 0.02 -29.33
N LYS A 84 -2.63 -0.09 -30.34
CA LYS A 84 -2.12 -1.36 -30.89
C LYS A 84 -0.79 -1.76 -30.24
N SER A 85 -0.37 -3.00 -30.46
CA SER A 85 0.97 -3.44 -30.07
C SER A 85 2.05 -2.53 -30.67
N GLY A 86 3.09 -2.26 -29.88
CA GLY A 86 4.19 -1.37 -30.29
C GLY A 86 3.84 0.12 -30.26
N THR A 87 2.68 0.52 -29.74
CA THR A 87 2.35 1.96 -29.60
C THR A 87 3.18 2.59 -28.47
N HIS A 88 3.97 3.60 -28.84
CA HIS A 88 4.70 4.43 -27.89
C HIS A 88 4.24 5.88 -28.00
N ILE A 89 3.65 6.45 -26.95
CA ILE A 89 3.21 7.86 -26.91
C ILE A 89 3.99 8.61 -25.85
N HIS A 90 4.59 9.71 -26.25
CA HIS A 90 5.30 10.62 -25.38
C HIS A 90 4.66 12.00 -25.36
N GLY A 91 4.38 12.51 -24.18
CA GLY A 91 3.96 13.89 -23.96
C GLY A 91 5.02 14.71 -23.22
N VAL A 92 4.69 15.96 -22.96
CA VAL A 92 5.44 16.84 -22.07
C VAL A 92 4.84 16.70 -20.67
N PRO A 93 5.57 16.20 -19.67
CA PRO A 93 5.03 15.91 -18.34
C PRO A 93 4.26 17.08 -17.73
N GLY A 94 3.02 16.82 -17.32
CA GLY A 94 2.13 17.82 -16.73
C GLY A 94 1.49 18.80 -17.72
N LEU A 95 1.93 18.83 -18.97
CA LEU A 95 1.49 19.82 -19.97
C LEU A 95 0.78 19.21 -21.18
N THR A 96 0.98 17.93 -21.49
CA THR A 96 0.24 17.24 -22.56
C THR A 96 -0.97 16.55 -21.93
N ILE A 97 -2.15 17.09 -22.18
CA ILE A 97 -3.40 16.71 -21.52
C ILE A 97 -4.32 16.04 -22.53
N LEU A 98 -4.62 14.75 -22.32
CA LEU A 98 -5.71 14.04 -22.99
C LEU A 98 -6.96 14.21 -22.12
N ARG A 99 -7.89 15.05 -22.57
CA ARG A 99 -9.14 15.34 -21.85
C ARG A 99 -10.27 14.47 -22.36
N TYR A 100 -10.95 13.82 -21.44
CA TYR A 100 -12.09 12.98 -21.75
C TYR A 100 -13.24 13.76 -22.40
N ALA A 101 -13.69 13.30 -23.56
CA ALA A 101 -14.83 13.85 -24.28
C ALA A 101 -15.96 12.83 -24.50
N GLY A 102 -15.77 11.54 -24.08
CA GLY A 102 -16.76 10.48 -24.22
C GLY A 102 -16.12 9.08 -24.32
N GLY A 103 -16.94 8.03 -24.53
CA GLY A 103 -16.47 6.71 -24.93
C GLY A 103 -16.07 5.72 -23.83
N GLY A 104 -16.21 6.09 -22.55
CA GLY A 104 -16.02 5.17 -21.39
C GLY A 104 -14.58 5.01 -20.89
N ALA A 105 -13.57 5.27 -21.71
CA ALA A 105 -12.16 5.38 -21.34
C ALA A 105 -11.46 6.36 -22.28
N ILE A 106 -10.36 6.97 -21.86
CA ILE A 106 -9.52 7.80 -22.75
C ILE A 106 -8.63 6.89 -23.59
N LEU A 107 -7.97 5.94 -22.97
CA LEU A 107 -7.08 4.98 -23.64
C LEU A 107 -7.50 3.55 -23.35
N GLU A 108 -7.48 2.71 -24.37
CA GLU A 108 -7.81 1.30 -24.26
C GLU A 108 -6.80 0.43 -25.03
N THR A 109 -6.40 -0.70 -24.41
CA THR A 109 -5.59 -1.73 -25.07
C THR A 109 -6.23 -3.09 -24.86
N GLN A 110 -6.17 -3.97 -25.85
CA GLN A 110 -6.70 -5.32 -25.74
C GLN A 110 -5.83 -6.32 -26.53
N GLY A 111 -5.29 -7.32 -25.81
CA GLY A 111 -4.45 -8.36 -26.42
C GLY A 111 -3.20 -7.78 -27.11
N THR A 112 -2.59 -6.76 -26.51
CA THR A 112 -1.47 -6.01 -27.11
C THR A 112 -0.16 -6.35 -26.41
N ASP A 113 0.94 -6.02 -27.07
CA ASP A 113 2.28 -6.13 -26.53
C ASP A 113 3.07 -4.83 -26.71
N ASN A 114 3.96 -4.52 -25.76
CA ASN A 114 4.87 -3.39 -25.80
C ASN A 114 4.17 -2.04 -26.06
N VAL A 115 3.28 -1.66 -25.15
CA VAL A 115 2.62 -0.34 -25.13
C VAL A 115 3.28 0.53 -24.07
N ARG A 116 3.74 1.73 -24.49
CA ARG A 116 4.41 2.68 -23.60
C ARG A 116 3.75 4.05 -23.65
N LEU A 117 3.45 4.58 -22.47
CA LEU A 117 2.88 5.92 -22.28
C LEU A 117 3.78 6.68 -21.30
N ASN A 118 4.28 7.81 -21.73
CA ASN A 118 5.16 8.62 -20.90
C ASN A 118 4.77 10.10 -20.96
N GLY A 119 4.75 10.77 -19.80
CA GLY A 119 4.57 12.21 -19.69
C GLY A 119 3.18 12.73 -20.07
N LEU A 120 2.14 11.92 -20.00
CA LEU A 120 0.77 12.28 -20.35
C LEU A 120 -0.06 12.60 -19.10
N VAL A 121 -0.98 13.55 -19.23
CA VAL A 121 -2.07 13.75 -18.26
C VAL A 121 -3.35 13.19 -18.87
N LEU A 122 -3.96 12.20 -18.23
CA LEU A 122 -5.29 11.69 -18.57
C LEU A 122 -6.28 12.36 -17.62
N ASP A 123 -7.08 13.27 -18.13
CA ASP A 123 -8.01 14.11 -17.35
C ASP A 123 -9.46 13.74 -17.67
N GLY A 124 -10.14 13.13 -16.68
CA GLY A 124 -11.56 12.78 -16.78
C GLY A 124 -12.49 13.99 -16.66
N GLY A 125 -11.99 15.12 -16.17
CA GLY A 125 -12.76 16.35 -15.95
C GLY A 125 -13.94 16.18 -14.98
N GLY A 126 -13.98 15.11 -14.17
CA GLY A 126 -15.11 14.74 -13.33
C GLY A 126 -16.35 14.27 -14.11
N SER A 127 -16.23 14.09 -15.42
CA SER A 127 -17.34 13.66 -16.28
C SER A 127 -17.70 12.19 -16.05
N PRO A 128 -18.99 11.80 -16.18
CA PRO A 128 -19.40 10.40 -16.06
C PRO A 128 -18.73 9.50 -17.11
N LEU A 129 -17.94 8.53 -16.64
CA LEU A 129 -17.26 7.54 -17.51
C LEU A 129 -18.15 6.31 -17.81
N GLY A 130 -19.39 6.27 -17.30
CA GLY A 130 -20.27 5.11 -17.41
C GLY A 130 -19.96 4.03 -16.38
N GLU A 131 -20.67 2.92 -16.47
CA GLU A 131 -20.47 1.76 -15.58
C GLU A 131 -19.08 1.15 -15.81
N ASN A 132 -18.36 0.86 -14.71
CA ASN A 132 -16.97 0.40 -14.73
C ASN A 132 -16.01 1.32 -15.54
N GLY A 133 -16.29 2.62 -15.58
CA GLY A 133 -15.49 3.60 -16.28
C GLY A 133 -14.10 3.75 -15.67
N THR A 134 -13.12 4.06 -16.50
CA THR A 134 -11.72 4.26 -16.12
C THR A 134 -11.04 5.19 -17.12
N LEU A 135 -9.97 5.88 -16.72
CA LEU A 135 -9.24 6.72 -17.68
C LEU A 135 -8.40 5.89 -18.65
N LEU A 136 -7.80 4.80 -18.15
CA LEU A 136 -7.06 3.84 -18.99
C LEU A 136 -7.52 2.42 -18.68
N ARG A 137 -7.82 1.64 -19.71
CA ARG A 137 -8.09 0.21 -19.62
C ARG A 137 -7.09 -0.60 -20.42
N ALA A 138 -6.45 -1.57 -19.79
CA ALA A 138 -5.59 -2.53 -20.47
C ALA A 138 -6.01 -3.96 -20.15
N THR A 139 -6.32 -4.74 -21.19
CA THR A 139 -6.75 -6.13 -21.07
C THR A 139 -5.84 -7.04 -21.89
N GLY A 140 -5.23 -8.05 -21.24
CA GLY A 140 -4.33 -8.99 -21.91
C GLY A 140 -3.10 -8.30 -22.54
N THR A 141 -2.63 -7.23 -21.93
CA THR A 141 -1.49 -6.44 -22.41
C THR A 141 -0.21 -6.88 -21.72
N THR A 142 0.76 -7.32 -22.47
CA THR A 142 2.11 -7.62 -22.00
C THR A 142 3.06 -6.45 -22.23
N HIS A 143 4.10 -6.32 -21.39
CA HIS A 143 5.07 -5.20 -21.48
C HIS A 143 4.43 -3.80 -21.53
N LEU A 144 3.40 -3.58 -20.69
CA LEU A 144 2.84 -2.25 -20.50
C LEU A 144 3.81 -1.38 -19.69
N ASP A 145 4.13 -0.18 -20.17
CA ASP A 145 4.93 0.81 -19.41
C ASP A 145 4.15 2.12 -19.31
N LEU A 146 3.71 2.46 -18.10
CA LEU A 146 3.12 3.75 -17.76
C LEU A 146 4.12 4.50 -16.88
N SER A 147 4.70 5.58 -17.39
CA SER A 147 5.73 6.33 -16.67
C SER A 147 5.54 7.84 -16.76
N ASP A 148 5.79 8.55 -15.65
CA ASP A 148 5.68 9.99 -15.54
C ASP A 148 4.32 10.57 -15.99
N CYS A 149 3.25 9.77 -15.86
CA CYS A 149 1.89 10.13 -16.25
C CYS A 149 1.07 10.62 -15.04
N ARG A 150 0.00 11.37 -15.33
CA ARG A 150 -0.99 11.77 -14.32
C ARG A 150 -2.38 11.30 -14.73
N PHE A 151 -3.10 10.71 -13.80
CA PHE A 151 -4.47 10.24 -13.94
C PHE A 151 -5.34 11.01 -12.95
N ILE A 152 -6.17 11.92 -13.44
CA ILE A 152 -6.90 12.87 -12.58
C ILE A 152 -8.37 13.00 -12.98
N GLY A 153 -9.22 13.33 -11.99
CA GLY A 153 -10.62 13.68 -12.23
C GLY A 153 -11.48 12.53 -12.77
N SER A 154 -11.19 11.27 -12.38
CA SER A 154 -12.00 10.12 -12.82
C SER A 154 -13.25 9.95 -11.98
N SER A 155 -14.41 9.79 -12.62
CA SER A 155 -15.65 9.37 -11.95
C SER A 155 -15.73 7.86 -11.69
N GLY A 156 -14.79 7.09 -12.19
CA GLY A 156 -14.57 5.66 -11.97
C GLY A 156 -13.19 5.38 -11.40
N ASP A 157 -12.51 4.36 -11.94
CA ASP A 157 -11.11 4.08 -11.61
C ASP A 157 -10.15 5.00 -12.39
N GLY A 158 -8.91 5.12 -11.92
CA GLY A 158 -7.86 5.77 -12.67
C GLY A 158 -7.35 4.86 -13.80
N VAL A 159 -6.82 3.70 -13.43
CA VAL A 159 -6.30 2.67 -14.35
C VAL A 159 -6.89 1.32 -13.98
N THR A 160 -7.44 0.61 -14.97
CA THR A 160 -7.93 -0.77 -14.82
C THR A 160 -7.11 -1.71 -15.69
N LEU A 161 -6.48 -2.70 -15.07
CA LEU A 161 -5.64 -3.71 -15.71
C LEU A 161 -6.27 -5.09 -15.52
N ARG A 162 -6.44 -5.84 -16.61
CA ARG A 162 -6.89 -7.23 -16.55
C ARG A 162 -5.95 -8.13 -17.34
N LYS A 163 -5.40 -9.17 -16.70
CA LYS A 163 -4.43 -10.09 -17.31
C LYS A 163 -3.29 -9.33 -17.98
N ALA A 164 -2.81 -8.28 -17.31
CA ALA A 164 -1.75 -7.43 -17.81
C ALA A 164 -0.44 -7.69 -17.08
N ALA A 165 0.67 -7.41 -17.76
CA ALA A 165 2.01 -7.44 -17.18
C ALA A 165 2.79 -6.19 -17.60
N GLY A 166 3.71 -5.73 -16.75
CA GLY A 166 4.52 -4.55 -17.04
C GLY A 166 4.75 -3.67 -15.82
N ARG A 167 4.89 -2.36 -16.05
CA ARG A 167 5.29 -1.41 -15.01
C ARG A 167 4.43 -0.16 -15.02
N ILE A 168 4.07 0.31 -13.82
CA ILE A 168 3.45 1.61 -13.57
C ILE A 168 4.35 2.36 -12.58
N ALA A 169 5.05 3.39 -13.04
CA ALA A 169 6.05 4.05 -12.22
C ALA A 169 6.07 5.58 -12.36
N ASN A 170 6.40 6.27 -11.27
CA ASN A 170 6.50 7.74 -11.19
C ASN A 170 5.23 8.46 -11.65
N CYS A 171 4.07 7.82 -11.50
CA CYS A 171 2.79 8.38 -11.89
C CYS A 171 2.08 9.04 -10.69
N GLU A 172 1.20 10.00 -11.01
CA GLU A 172 0.29 10.61 -10.04
C GLU A 172 -1.14 10.17 -10.32
N PHE A 173 -1.85 9.79 -9.27
CA PHE A 173 -3.28 9.46 -9.29
C PHE A 173 -3.99 10.34 -8.27
N GLY A 174 -4.88 11.21 -8.73
CA GLY A 174 -5.57 12.16 -7.86
C GLY A 174 -7.02 12.41 -8.26
N ASP A 175 -7.86 12.74 -7.28
CA ASP A 175 -9.29 13.01 -7.51
C ASP A 175 -10.00 11.87 -8.26
N ILE A 176 -9.81 10.64 -7.80
CA ILE A 176 -10.37 9.42 -8.36
C ILE A 176 -11.59 8.99 -7.53
N ALA A 177 -12.75 8.86 -8.15
CA ALA A 177 -13.97 8.55 -7.41
C ALA A 177 -14.03 7.11 -6.87
N GLN A 178 -13.35 6.17 -7.51
CA GLN A 178 -13.24 4.77 -7.08
C GLN A 178 -11.81 4.46 -6.64
N SER A 179 -11.08 3.63 -7.36
CA SER A 179 -9.71 3.23 -7.04
C SER A 179 -8.71 3.84 -8.00
N ALA A 180 -7.54 4.24 -7.49
CA ALA A 180 -6.50 4.79 -8.36
C ALA A 180 -6.04 3.78 -9.40
N LEU A 181 -5.74 2.56 -8.96
CA LEU A 181 -5.31 1.46 -9.82
C LEU A 181 -6.01 0.17 -9.39
N PHE A 182 -6.68 -0.47 -10.34
CA PHE A 182 -7.27 -1.79 -10.18
C PHE A 182 -6.60 -2.79 -11.11
N SER A 183 -5.92 -3.77 -10.54
CA SER A 183 -5.31 -4.89 -11.25
C SER A 183 -6.07 -6.18 -10.94
N GLU A 184 -6.48 -6.91 -11.98
CA GLU A 184 -7.12 -8.22 -11.87
C GLU A 184 -6.41 -9.25 -12.75
N ASP A 185 -6.03 -10.39 -12.16
CA ASP A 185 -5.34 -11.49 -12.85
C ASP A 185 -4.03 -11.05 -13.53
N ALA A 186 -3.25 -10.21 -12.87
CA ALA A 186 -1.96 -9.77 -13.38
C ALA A 186 -0.93 -10.91 -13.45
N ALA A 187 0.15 -10.66 -14.15
CA ALA A 187 1.30 -11.57 -14.25
C ALA A 187 2.59 -10.78 -13.91
N GLY A 188 2.83 -10.55 -12.60
CA GLY A 188 4.04 -9.91 -12.10
C GLY A 188 4.16 -8.43 -12.47
N LEU A 189 3.18 -7.60 -12.12
CA LEU A 189 3.27 -6.16 -12.30
C LEU A 189 4.31 -5.54 -11.34
N GLU A 190 4.95 -4.47 -11.79
CA GLU A 190 5.68 -3.53 -10.94
C GLU A 190 4.90 -2.22 -10.82
N ILE A 191 4.49 -1.85 -9.58
CA ILE A 191 3.78 -0.62 -9.26
C ILE A 191 4.65 0.17 -8.29
N SER A 192 5.42 1.14 -8.81
CA SER A 192 6.51 1.72 -8.03
C SER A 192 6.60 3.25 -8.11
N HIS A 193 6.96 3.89 -6.98
CA HIS A 193 7.23 5.33 -6.89
C HIS A 193 6.08 6.23 -7.35
N ASN A 194 4.84 5.78 -7.23
CA ASN A 194 3.66 6.55 -7.59
C ASN A 194 3.17 7.40 -6.40
N HIS A 195 2.52 8.53 -6.70
CA HIS A 195 1.77 9.31 -5.74
C HIS A 195 0.28 9.08 -5.96
N VAL A 196 -0.38 8.46 -5.00
CA VAL A 196 -1.81 8.12 -5.03
C VAL A 196 -2.52 8.90 -3.92
N HIS A 197 -3.51 9.71 -4.27
CA HIS A 197 -4.18 10.54 -3.28
C HIS A 197 -5.63 10.88 -3.66
N ASP A 198 -6.42 11.23 -2.64
CA ASP A 198 -7.80 11.69 -2.80
C ASP A 198 -8.67 10.70 -3.61
N CYS A 199 -8.59 9.40 -3.22
CA CYS A 199 -9.38 8.35 -3.83
C CYS A 199 -10.64 8.04 -3.02
N GLY A 200 -11.75 7.80 -3.71
CA GLY A 200 -13.06 7.58 -3.07
C GLY A 200 -13.19 6.25 -2.36
N ASN A 201 -12.50 5.21 -2.80
CA ASN A 201 -12.63 3.87 -2.23
C ASN A 201 -11.31 3.16 -1.91
N ASN A 202 -10.38 3.06 -2.85
CA ASN A 202 -9.09 2.42 -2.58
C ASN A 202 -7.94 3.12 -3.33
N GLY A 203 -6.72 2.91 -2.85
CA GLY A 203 -5.53 3.32 -3.58
C GLY A 203 -5.20 2.31 -4.68
N ILE A 204 -4.53 1.22 -4.33
CA ILE A 204 -4.08 0.19 -5.26
C ILE A 204 -4.75 -1.14 -4.92
N LEU A 205 -5.40 -1.76 -5.89
CA LEU A 205 -6.00 -3.08 -5.79
C LEU A 205 -5.19 -4.09 -6.62
N VAL A 206 -4.77 -5.19 -5.99
CA VAL A 206 -4.10 -6.33 -6.63
C VAL A 206 -4.96 -7.55 -6.39
N TRP A 207 -5.79 -7.89 -7.35
CA TRP A 207 -6.82 -8.91 -7.21
C TRP A 207 -6.63 -10.04 -8.20
N ARG A 208 -7.15 -11.20 -7.81
CA ARG A 208 -7.35 -12.32 -8.71
C ARG A 208 -8.79 -12.81 -8.66
N SER A 209 -9.29 -13.26 -9.79
CA SER A 209 -10.60 -13.90 -9.90
C SER A 209 -10.63 -15.21 -9.11
N ASP A 210 -9.54 -15.99 -9.18
CA ASP A 210 -9.31 -17.20 -8.40
C ASP A 210 -8.02 -17.09 -7.56
N VAL A 211 -7.98 -17.79 -6.43
CA VAL A 211 -6.76 -17.85 -5.59
C VAL A 211 -5.61 -18.42 -6.42
N GLY A 212 -4.50 -17.71 -6.45
CA GLY A 212 -3.32 -18.17 -7.18
C GLY A 212 -2.16 -17.18 -7.17
N GLU A 213 -1.10 -17.55 -7.86
CA GLU A 213 0.13 -16.75 -8.00
C GLU A 213 -0.14 -15.49 -8.80
N ASP A 214 0.34 -14.36 -8.31
CA ASP A 214 0.27 -13.06 -8.98
C ASP A 214 1.67 -12.44 -9.15
N GLY A 215 2.47 -12.42 -8.07
CA GLY A 215 3.85 -11.95 -8.08
C GLY A 215 4.03 -10.44 -8.25
N THR A 216 2.97 -9.64 -8.11
CA THR A 216 3.05 -8.16 -8.20
C THR A 216 3.93 -7.59 -7.08
N ILE A 217 4.75 -6.60 -7.46
CA ILE A 217 5.55 -5.80 -6.53
C ILE A 217 4.95 -4.39 -6.44
N VAL A 218 4.57 -3.97 -5.21
CA VAL A 218 4.08 -2.62 -4.92
C VAL A 218 5.11 -1.93 -4.01
N SER A 219 5.90 -1.01 -4.56
CA SER A 219 7.08 -0.50 -3.85
C SER A 219 7.27 1.01 -3.96
N GLY A 220 7.72 1.64 -2.87
CA GLY A 220 8.12 3.05 -2.87
C GLY A 220 7.01 4.06 -3.15
N ASN A 221 5.74 3.65 -3.09
CA ASN A 221 4.63 4.54 -3.37
C ASN A 221 4.29 5.43 -2.16
N ARG A 222 3.80 6.62 -2.43
CA ARG A 222 3.14 7.50 -1.47
C ARG A 222 1.63 7.42 -1.68
N ILE A 223 0.89 6.98 -0.65
CA ILE A 223 -0.56 6.78 -0.73
C ILE A 223 -1.21 7.53 0.42
N GLU A 224 -2.18 8.39 0.14
CA GLU A 224 -2.77 9.21 1.19
C GLU A 224 -4.21 9.66 0.87
N ARG A 225 -5.00 9.89 1.93
CA ARG A 225 -6.40 10.35 1.84
C ARG A 225 -7.29 9.42 1.01
N ILE A 226 -7.32 8.16 1.44
CA ILE A 226 -8.15 7.13 0.83
C ILE A 226 -9.46 6.99 1.63
N ALA A 227 -10.56 7.33 1.00
CA ALA A 227 -11.90 7.24 1.58
C ALA A 227 -12.54 5.86 1.36
N ALA A 228 -13.73 5.66 1.92
CA ALA A 228 -14.58 4.47 1.72
C ALA A 228 -16.00 4.92 1.38
N LYS A 229 -16.14 5.69 0.30
CA LYS A 229 -17.44 6.32 -0.08
C LYS A 229 -18.51 5.30 -0.43
N SER A 230 -18.14 4.15 -0.96
CA SER A 230 -19.04 3.04 -1.24
C SER A 230 -19.38 2.20 0.01
N GLY A 231 -18.85 2.57 1.18
CA GLY A 231 -19.10 1.87 2.43
C GLY A 231 -18.44 0.49 2.47
N GLY A 232 -19.06 -0.44 3.19
CA GLY A 232 -18.57 -1.80 3.37
C GLY A 232 -17.81 -2.00 4.68
N THR A 233 -17.33 -3.23 4.90
CA THR A 233 -16.69 -3.67 6.14
C THR A 233 -15.21 -4.00 5.95
N GLY A 234 -14.57 -3.45 4.92
CA GLY A 234 -13.14 -3.60 4.67
C GLY A 234 -12.73 -3.78 3.22
N GLN A 235 -13.64 -3.97 2.28
CA GLN A 235 -13.33 -4.01 0.85
C GLN A 235 -12.94 -2.63 0.29
N ASN A 236 -13.39 -1.56 0.93
CA ASN A 236 -13.06 -0.18 0.57
C ASN A 236 -12.28 0.52 1.70
N GLY A 237 -11.61 1.62 1.38
CA GLY A 237 -10.90 2.46 2.34
C GLY A 237 -9.47 2.01 2.61
N ASN A 238 -8.88 1.17 1.77
CA ASN A 238 -7.53 0.68 1.95
C ASN A 238 -6.53 1.40 1.04
N GLY A 239 -5.33 1.64 1.56
CA GLY A 239 -4.22 2.14 0.75
C GLY A 239 -3.84 1.13 -0.32
N ILE A 240 -3.57 -0.11 0.08
CA ILE A 240 -3.30 -1.24 -0.80
C ILE A 240 -4.15 -2.42 -0.35
N ASN A 241 -4.89 -3.03 -1.28
CA ASN A 241 -5.70 -4.21 -1.00
C ASN A 241 -5.33 -5.35 -1.98
N VAL A 242 -4.84 -6.44 -1.41
CA VAL A 242 -4.49 -7.67 -2.12
C VAL A 242 -5.60 -8.69 -1.86
N PHE A 243 -6.22 -9.22 -2.91
CA PHE A 243 -7.31 -10.18 -2.79
C PHE A 243 -7.06 -11.41 -3.64
N ARG A 244 -6.97 -12.58 -3.02
CA ARG A 244 -6.68 -13.89 -3.66
C ARG A 244 -5.36 -13.96 -4.44
N ALA A 245 -4.57 -12.89 -4.42
CA ALA A 245 -3.32 -12.78 -5.15
C ALA A 245 -2.14 -13.22 -4.27
N GLY A 246 -1.45 -14.26 -4.67
CA GLY A 246 -0.30 -14.81 -3.96
C GLY A 246 1.03 -14.21 -4.37
N SER A 247 2.05 -14.37 -3.52
CA SER A 247 3.44 -13.91 -3.69
C SER A 247 3.59 -12.41 -3.96
N VAL A 248 2.64 -11.60 -3.46
CA VAL A 248 2.69 -10.14 -3.61
C VAL A 248 3.67 -9.55 -2.60
N LEU A 249 4.59 -8.72 -3.09
CA LEU A 249 5.52 -7.96 -2.25
C LEU A 249 5.05 -6.50 -2.14
N VAL A 250 4.74 -6.06 -0.90
CA VAL A 250 4.39 -4.67 -0.60
C VAL A 250 5.50 -4.07 0.28
N THR A 251 6.32 -3.19 -0.28
CA THR A 251 7.53 -2.73 0.42
C THR A 251 7.81 -1.25 0.25
N GLN A 252 8.41 -0.63 1.28
CA GLN A 252 8.90 0.75 1.26
C GLN A 252 7.84 1.81 0.92
N ASN A 253 6.55 1.51 1.08
CA ASN A 253 5.49 2.46 0.84
C ASN A 253 5.27 3.39 2.05
N ARG A 254 4.85 4.62 1.79
CA ARG A 254 4.36 5.57 2.79
C ARG A 254 2.85 5.71 2.63
N ILE A 255 2.11 5.21 3.60
CA ILE A 255 0.65 5.14 3.53
C ILE A 255 0.04 5.90 4.71
N ALA A 256 -0.87 6.83 4.43
CA ALA A 256 -1.46 7.67 5.47
C ALA A 256 -2.94 7.97 5.18
N ASP A 257 -3.69 8.28 6.24
CA ASP A 257 -5.04 8.82 6.15
C ASP A 257 -5.98 7.93 5.32
N CYS A 258 -5.95 6.60 5.58
CA CYS A 258 -6.88 5.66 4.98
C CYS A 258 -8.08 5.42 5.91
N ALA A 259 -9.27 5.36 5.36
CA ALA A 259 -10.50 5.14 6.13
C ALA A 259 -10.51 3.78 6.85
N PHE A 260 -9.82 2.78 6.28
CA PHE A 260 -9.63 1.46 6.88
C PHE A 260 -8.14 1.12 7.00
N SER A 261 -7.62 0.20 6.21
CA SER A 261 -6.26 -0.34 6.37
C SER A 261 -5.23 0.40 5.50
N ALA A 262 -3.97 0.39 5.94
CA ALA A 262 -2.88 0.75 5.04
C ALA A 262 -2.68 -0.35 4.01
N ILE A 263 -2.47 -1.60 4.48
CA ILE A 263 -2.29 -2.76 3.63
C ILE A 263 -3.17 -3.88 4.16
N ARG A 264 -4.00 -4.44 3.29
CA ARG A 264 -4.85 -5.59 3.60
C ARG A 264 -4.59 -6.69 2.58
N THR A 265 -4.26 -7.88 3.05
CA THR A 265 -4.19 -9.09 2.24
C THR A 265 -5.30 -10.05 2.67
N ASN A 266 -6.17 -10.42 1.75
CA ASN A 266 -7.29 -11.32 1.99
C ASN A 266 -7.16 -12.53 1.06
N ALA A 267 -7.05 -13.72 1.62
CA ALA A 267 -6.82 -14.97 0.92
C ALA A 267 -5.58 -14.94 -0.03
N GLY A 268 -4.59 -14.10 0.28
CA GLY A 268 -3.33 -13.99 -0.46
C GLY A 268 -2.23 -14.76 0.27
N SER A 269 -1.73 -15.85 -0.30
CA SER A 269 -0.65 -16.66 0.28
C SER A 269 0.73 -16.14 -0.10
N ASN A 270 1.73 -16.41 0.73
CA ASN A 270 3.13 -16.00 0.54
C ASN A 270 3.33 -14.48 0.33
N CYS A 271 2.43 -13.66 0.87
CA CYS A 271 2.52 -12.21 0.76
C CYS A 271 3.51 -11.62 1.78
N GLN A 272 4.17 -10.54 1.38
CA GLN A 272 5.12 -9.83 2.23
C GLN A 272 4.74 -8.35 2.38
N MET A 273 4.66 -7.86 3.61
CA MET A 273 4.47 -6.45 3.97
C MET A 273 5.72 -5.99 4.73
N VAL A 274 6.68 -5.38 4.03
CA VAL A 274 8.01 -5.16 4.60
C VAL A 274 8.47 -3.71 4.45
N SER A 275 8.98 -3.12 5.53
CA SER A 275 9.57 -1.77 5.52
C SER A 275 8.61 -0.65 5.10
N ASN A 276 7.32 -0.77 5.38
CA ASN A 276 6.33 0.26 5.11
C ASN A 276 6.17 1.22 6.31
N SER A 277 5.80 2.47 6.03
CA SER A 277 5.43 3.47 7.03
C SER A 277 3.94 3.78 6.91
N CYS A 278 3.16 3.44 7.93
CA CYS A 278 1.70 3.48 7.93
C CYS A 278 1.21 4.37 9.08
N THR A 279 0.43 5.42 8.78
CA THR A 279 0.03 6.38 9.81
C THR A 279 -1.39 6.90 9.64
N ARG A 280 -2.11 7.12 10.75
CA ARG A 280 -3.49 7.62 10.81
C ARG A 280 -4.48 6.76 10.00
N LEU A 281 -4.67 5.53 10.46
CA LEU A 281 -5.52 4.54 9.80
C LEU A 281 -6.78 4.28 10.62
N GLY A 282 -7.90 4.18 9.95
CA GLY A 282 -9.20 4.04 10.62
C GLY A 282 -9.46 2.66 11.23
N GLU A 283 -8.70 1.63 10.83
CA GLU A 283 -8.90 0.27 11.31
C GLU A 283 -7.57 -0.44 11.58
N VAL A 284 -7.33 -1.59 10.96
CA VAL A 284 -6.08 -2.36 11.08
C VAL A 284 -5.04 -1.80 10.12
N ALA A 285 -3.85 -1.49 10.62
CA ALA A 285 -2.83 -0.96 9.73
C ALA A 285 -2.33 -2.00 8.73
N LEU A 286 -1.91 -3.18 9.21
CA LEU A 286 -1.39 -4.28 8.39
C LEU A 286 -2.22 -5.53 8.68
N TYR A 287 -2.93 -6.02 7.69
CA TYR A 287 -3.92 -7.07 7.88
C TYR A 287 -3.68 -8.24 6.92
N ALA A 288 -3.42 -9.42 7.47
CA ALA A 288 -3.48 -10.70 6.78
C ALA A 288 -4.69 -11.48 7.30
N GLU A 289 -5.64 -11.81 6.42
CA GLU A 289 -6.90 -12.44 6.82
C GLU A 289 -7.41 -13.46 5.82
N PHE A 290 -8.29 -14.33 6.29
CA PHE A 290 -8.96 -15.40 5.56
C PHE A 290 -8.04 -16.25 4.69
N ALA A 291 -8.11 -17.53 4.79
CA ALA A 291 -7.52 -18.54 3.88
C ALA A 291 -6.12 -18.23 3.32
N PHE A 292 -5.32 -17.36 3.96
CA PHE A 292 -3.93 -17.16 3.59
C PHE A 292 -3.04 -18.26 4.16
N GLU A 293 -2.02 -18.64 3.44
CA GLU A 293 -0.97 -19.54 3.91
C GLU A 293 0.39 -18.92 3.58
N GLY A 294 1.13 -18.53 4.62
CA GLY A 294 2.39 -17.82 4.50
C GLY A 294 2.23 -16.29 4.41
N ALA A 295 2.66 -15.59 5.45
CA ALA A 295 2.75 -14.13 5.47
C ALA A 295 4.01 -13.67 6.21
N VAL A 296 4.68 -12.65 5.68
CA VAL A 296 5.78 -11.96 6.37
C VAL A 296 5.42 -10.50 6.58
N ILE A 297 5.37 -10.07 7.85
CA ILE A 297 5.09 -8.68 8.23
C ILE A 297 6.29 -8.17 9.04
N ALA A 298 7.20 -7.45 8.38
CA ALA A 298 8.49 -7.16 9.00
C ALA A 298 8.98 -5.73 8.79
N ASN A 299 9.63 -5.18 9.82
CA ASN A 299 10.31 -3.88 9.77
C ASN A 299 9.40 -2.70 9.38
N ASN A 300 8.10 -2.78 9.69
CA ASN A 300 7.16 -1.70 9.42
C ASN A 300 7.05 -0.75 10.61
N ILE A 301 6.68 0.50 10.32
CA ILE A 301 6.30 1.49 11.33
C ILE A 301 4.81 1.74 11.21
N VAL A 302 4.07 1.51 12.30
CA VAL A 302 2.65 1.85 12.42
C VAL A 302 2.48 2.91 13.50
N ASP A 303 1.87 4.03 13.14
CA ASP A 303 1.60 5.14 14.07
C ASP A 303 0.15 5.62 13.91
N THR A 304 -0.64 5.44 14.93
CA THR A 304 -2.06 5.81 14.98
C THR A 304 -2.93 4.91 14.10
N ALA A 305 -3.47 3.86 14.68
CA ALA A 305 -4.43 2.93 14.10
C ALA A 305 -5.35 2.36 15.19
N ALA A 306 -6.49 1.79 14.82
CA ALA A 306 -7.30 1.06 15.79
C ALA A 306 -6.67 -0.30 16.17
N MET A 307 -5.92 -0.90 15.24
CA MET A 307 -5.09 -2.07 15.48
C MET A 307 -3.84 -1.99 14.64
N GLY A 308 -2.70 -2.36 15.21
CA GLY A 308 -1.43 -2.30 14.49
C GLY A 308 -1.32 -3.38 13.43
N ILE A 309 -1.27 -4.63 13.85
CA ILE A 309 -1.11 -5.79 12.97
C ILE A 309 -2.14 -6.84 13.34
N SER A 310 -2.81 -7.42 12.36
CA SER A 310 -3.73 -8.54 12.54
C SER A 310 -3.37 -9.69 11.59
N VAL A 311 -3.18 -10.88 12.16
CA VAL A 311 -2.91 -12.13 11.43
C VAL A 311 -3.88 -13.17 11.98
N THR A 312 -5.07 -13.22 11.41
CA THR A 312 -6.24 -13.86 12.02
C THR A 312 -7.05 -14.67 11.01
N ASN A 313 -8.21 -15.17 11.46
CA ASN A 313 -9.11 -16.03 10.72
C ASN A 313 -8.57 -17.46 10.53
N PHE A 314 -8.02 -18.01 11.61
CA PHE A 314 -7.62 -19.44 11.64
C PHE A 314 -8.79 -20.39 11.30
N ASN A 315 -10.00 -20.05 11.72
CA ASN A 315 -11.21 -20.79 11.36
C ASN A 315 -11.50 -20.83 9.86
N GLU A 316 -11.00 -19.87 9.11
CA GLU A 316 -11.11 -19.79 7.65
C GLU A 316 -9.79 -20.14 6.93
N GLY A 317 -8.84 -20.76 7.64
CA GLY A 317 -7.59 -21.26 7.07
C GLY A 317 -6.39 -20.32 7.13
N GLY A 318 -6.50 -19.14 7.79
CA GLY A 318 -5.39 -18.20 7.94
C GLY A 318 -4.29 -18.75 8.88
N ARG A 319 -3.07 -18.93 8.35
CA ARG A 319 -1.94 -19.51 9.09
C ARG A 319 -0.57 -19.25 8.46
N LEU A 320 0.49 -19.61 9.16
CA LEU A 320 1.91 -19.49 8.79
C LEU A 320 2.36 -18.04 8.61
N ALA A 321 2.69 -17.37 9.72
CA ALA A 321 3.14 -15.99 9.63
C ALA A 321 4.38 -15.72 10.49
N VAL A 322 5.21 -14.80 10.01
CA VAL A 322 6.30 -14.18 10.76
C VAL A 322 6.02 -12.70 10.91
N ILE A 323 5.91 -12.23 12.17
CA ILE A 323 5.71 -10.82 12.52
C ILE A 323 6.93 -10.37 13.33
N GLN A 324 7.84 -9.60 12.69
CA GLN A 324 9.11 -9.27 13.31
C GLN A 324 9.58 -7.83 13.09
N GLY A 325 10.27 -7.27 14.11
CA GLY A 325 10.97 -6.00 13.97
C GLY A 325 10.08 -4.79 13.68
N ASN A 326 8.78 -4.86 13.96
CA ASN A 326 7.85 -3.76 13.72
C ASN A 326 7.81 -2.79 14.91
N VAL A 327 7.60 -1.50 14.63
CA VAL A 327 7.29 -0.48 15.62
C VAL A 327 5.81 -0.13 15.50
N VAL A 328 5.04 -0.33 16.58
CA VAL A 328 3.59 -0.09 16.61
C VAL A 328 3.27 0.83 17.78
N ARG A 329 2.64 1.99 17.50
CA ARG A 329 2.36 2.96 18.57
C ARG A 329 1.09 3.77 18.36
N ASN A 330 0.64 4.44 19.45
CA ASN A 330 -0.48 5.38 19.45
C ASN A 330 -1.78 4.77 18.96
N LEU A 331 -2.13 3.60 19.47
CA LEU A 331 -3.36 2.91 19.10
C LEU A 331 -4.57 3.54 19.81
N PHE A 332 -5.75 3.38 19.21
CA PHE A 332 -6.99 3.93 19.75
C PHE A 332 -8.15 2.93 19.72
N LEU A 333 -9.16 3.20 20.57
CA LEU A 333 -10.43 2.47 20.55
C LEU A 333 -11.39 3.12 19.54
N ARG A 334 -11.95 2.35 18.64
CA ARG A 334 -12.97 2.83 17.71
C ARG A 334 -14.27 3.15 18.44
N LYS A 335 -14.98 4.15 17.94
CA LYS A 335 -16.30 4.52 18.48
C LYS A 335 -17.42 3.66 17.91
N THR A 336 -17.23 3.06 16.76
CA THR A 336 -18.22 2.23 16.04
C THR A 336 -17.55 0.97 15.50
N GLY A 337 -18.32 -0.10 15.37
CA GLY A 337 -17.80 -1.41 14.95
C GLY A 337 -17.04 -2.11 16.08
N GLU A 338 -16.08 -2.93 15.71
CA GLU A 338 -15.23 -3.62 16.69
C GLU A 338 -14.31 -2.64 17.41
N ILE A 339 -14.36 -2.68 18.73
CA ILE A 339 -13.47 -1.91 19.59
C ILE A 339 -12.12 -2.62 19.59
N ARG A 340 -11.09 -2.01 19.02
CA ARG A 340 -9.78 -2.66 18.93
C ARG A 340 -8.80 -2.13 19.99
N GLY A 341 -7.83 -1.37 19.70
CA GLY A 341 -6.78 -0.90 20.62
C GLY A 341 -5.70 -1.96 20.85
N ILE A 342 -5.44 -2.80 19.85
CA ILE A 342 -4.55 -3.96 19.90
C ILE A 342 -3.28 -3.67 19.09
N GLY A 343 -2.11 -3.94 19.68
CA GLY A 343 -0.83 -3.83 18.97
C GLY A 343 -0.70 -4.86 17.88
N ILE A 344 -0.62 -6.12 18.25
CA ILE A 344 -0.51 -7.26 17.34
C ILE A 344 -1.49 -8.35 17.77
N GLY A 345 -2.30 -8.87 16.87
CA GLY A 345 -3.17 -10.03 17.08
C GLY A 345 -2.80 -11.17 16.14
N VAL A 346 -2.67 -12.38 16.73
CA VAL A 346 -2.28 -13.60 15.98
C VAL A 346 -3.07 -14.81 16.45
N GLU A 347 -3.29 -15.78 15.56
CA GLU A 347 -4.08 -16.97 15.89
C GLU A 347 -3.34 -18.29 15.64
N ALA A 348 -2.68 -18.50 14.50
CA ALA A 348 -2.17 -19.82 14.17
C ALA A 348 -0.80 -19.83 13.48
N ASP A 349 0.01 -20.83 13.87
CA ASP A 349 1.28 -21.23 13.24
C ASP A 349 2.19 -20.00 13.01
N SER A 350 2.36 -19.14 14.03
CA SER A 350 2.94 -17.81 13.86
C SER A 350 4.05 -17.52 14.88
N VAL A 351 5.01 -16.72 14.44
CA VAL A 351 6.07 -16.17 15.33
C VAL A 351 5.92 -14.65 15.40
N VAL A 352 5.88 -14.10 16.62
CA VAL A 352 5.86 -12.66 16.92
C VAL A 352 7.14 -12.34 17.69
N THR A 353 8.11 -11.69 17.05
CA THR A 353 9.44 -11.51 17.66
C THR A 353 10.06 -10.14 17.37
N GLY A 354 10.77 -9.59 18.35
CA GLY A 354 11.54 -8.37 18.19
C GLY A 354 10.72 -7.12 17.88
N ASN A 355 9.41 -7.08 18.17
CA ASN A 355 8.57 -5.92 17.92
C ASN A 355 8.60 -4.96 19.12
N VAL A 356 8.44 -3.66 18.83
CA VAL A 356 8.28 -2.62 19.85
C VAL A 356 6.87 -2.05 19.79
N ILE A 357 6.09 -2.20 20.87
CA ILE A 357 4.70 -1.76 20.93
C ILE A 357 4.55 -0.75 22.08
N GLU A 358 4.00 0.43 21.80
CA GLU A 358 3.72 1.43 22.84
C GLU A 358 2.31 2.04 22.68
N GLY A 359 1.57 2.08 23.79
CA GLY A 359 0.28 2.76 23.82
C GLY A 359 -0.85 1.97 23.19
N ALA A 360 -1.07 0.73 23.67
CA ALA A 360 -2.17 -0.14 23.27
C ALA A 360 -3.29 -0.14 24.31
N PRO A 361 -4.44 0.53 24.06
CA PRO A 361 -5.49 0.68 25.07
C PRO A 361 -6.24 -0.62 25.40
N SER A 362 -6.07 -1.70 24.64
CA SER A 362 -6.57 -3.03 24.96
C SER A 362 -5.42 -4.01 25.23
N TYR A 363 -4.73 -4.45 24.20
CA TYR A 363 -3.66 -5.45 24.30
C TYR A 363 -2.41 -4.99 23.57
N GLY A 364 -1.24 -5.16 24.15
CA GLY A 364 0.01 -5.09 23.42
C GLY A 364 0.06 -6.18 22.36
N ILE A 365 -0.05 -7.44 22.79
CA ILE A 365 -0.18 -8.60 21.89
C ILE A 365 -1.38 -9.44 22.35
N LEU A 366 -2.22 -9.86 21.39
CA LEU A 366 -3.32 -10.79 21.63
C LEU A 366 -3.03 -12.11 20.89
N VAL A 367 -2.92 -13.19 21.65
CA VAL A 367 -2.53 -14.53 21.19
C VAL A 367 -3.75 -15.44 21.23
N GLY A 368 -4.37 -15.63 20.09
CA GLY A 368 -5.60 -16.40 19.93
C GLY A 368 -6.85 -15.69 20.43
N TRP A 369 -8.00 -16.17 19.97
CA TRP A 369 -9.33 -15.72 20.40
C TRP A 369 -10.25 -16.92 20.59
N GLY A 370 -10.68 -17.16 21.85
CA GLY A 370 -11.45 -18.36 22.15
C GLY A 370 -10.66 -19.61 21.78
N ASP A 371 -11.24 -20.49 21.01
CA ASP A 371 -10.61 -21.74 20.57
C ASP A 371 -9.64 -21.55 19.38
N TYR A 372 -9.59 -20.37 18.79
CA TYR A 372 -8.74 -20.05 17.64
C TYR A 372 -7.33 -19.69 18.11
N LEU A 373 -6.55 -20.69 18.47
CA LEU A 373 -5.13 -20.62 18.81
C LEU A 373 -4.46 -21.95 18.42
N ARG A 374 -3.35 -21.88 17.70
CA ARG A 374 -2.51 -23.04 17.40
C ARG A 374 -1.06 -22.62 17.15
N ASP A 375 -0.14 -23.20 17.92
CA ASP A 375 1.31 -23.16 17.71
C ASP A 375 1.87 -21.73 17.46
N VAL A 376 1.67 -20.84 18.43
CA VAL A 376 2.14 -19.45 18.38
C VAL A 376 3.31 -19.24 19.32
N SER A 377 4.37 -18.61 18.84
CA SER A 377 5.52 -18.16 19.65
C SER A 377 5.59 -16.63 19.73
N VAL A 378 5.74 -16.08 20.96
CA VAL A 378 5.86 -14.63 21.23
C VAL A 378 7.13 -14.41 22.02
N THR A 379 8.18 -13.89 21.38
CA THR A 379 9.51 -13.77 21.99
C THR A 379 10.20 -12.44 21.69
N ASP A 380 11.03 -11.96 22.60
CA ASP A 380 11.90 -10.80 22.40
C ASP A 380 11.16 -9.49 22.06
N ASN A 381 9.89 -9.34 22.42
CA ASN A 381 9.14 -8.12 22.19
C ASN A 381 9.28 -7.14 23.35
N VAL A 382 9.25 -5.84 23.03
CA VAL A 382 9.16 -4.76 24.03
C VAL A 382 7.77 -4.15 23.97
N ILE A 383 7.01 -4.27 25.07
CA ILE A 383 5.64 -3.76 25.19
C ILE A 383 5.57 -2.72 26.28
N ARG A 384 5.09 -1.52 25.96
CA ARG A 384 4.98 -0.43 26.91
C ARG A 384 3.59 0.22 26.88
N LYS A 385 3.11 0.59 28.08
CA LYS A 385 1.85 1.35 28.25
C LYS A 385 0.65 0.67 27.57
N ALA A 386 0.51 -0.64 27.74
CA ALA A 386 -0.68 -1.37 27.31
C ALA A 386 -1.72 -1.46 28.45
N HIS A 387 -2.98 -1.77 28.13
CA HIS A 387 -3.93 -2.15 29.17
C HIS A 387 -3.55 -3.53 29.69
N ILE A 388 -3.47 -4.53 28.80
CA ILE A 388 -2.85 -5.84 29.07
C ILE A 388 -1.62 -5.95 28.16
N GLY A 389 -0.48 -6.37 28.71
CA GLY A 389 0.74 -6.56 27.92
C GLY A 389 0.55 -7.63 26.85
N ILE A 390 0.37 -8.88 27.27
CA ILE A 390 0.07 -10.03 26.40
C ILE A 390 -1.17 -10.73 26.94
N GLY A 391 -2.21 -10.84 26.12
CA GLY A 391 -3.38 -11.67 26.39
C GLY A 391 -3.27 -12.99 25.63
N VAL A 392 -3.36 -14.14 26.30
CA VAL A 392 -3.27 -15.45 25.65
C VAL A 392 -4.52 -16.28 25.91
N SER A 393 -5.09 -16.86 24.85
CA SER A 393 -6.28 -17.72 24.99
C SER A 393 -5.96 -19.00 25.75
N VAL A 394 -6.81 -19.29 26.75
CA VAL A 394 -6.80 -20.53 27.52
C VAL A 394 -8.14 -21.27 27.43
N SER A 395 -8.87 -21.06 26.36
CA SER A 395 -10.08 -21.81 26.03
C SER A 395 -9.80 -23.32 25.97
N PRO A 396 -10.76 -24.19 26.27
CA PRO A 396 -10.52 -25.64 26.35
C PRO A 396 -9.98 -26.26 25.04
N ALA A 397 -10.34 -25.73 23.88
CA ALA A 397 -9.87 -26.20 22.57
C ALA A 397 -8.72 -25.34 22.00
N ALA A 398 -8.24 -24.33 22.73
CA ALA A 398 -7.09 -23.54 22.31
C ALA A 398 -5.81 -24.40 22.29
N GLY A 399 -5.06 -24.28 21.19
CA GLY A 399 -3.79 -24.97 21.02
C GLY A 399 -2.62 -24.27 21.73
N THR A 400 -1.41 -24.61 21.32
CA THR A 400 -0.17 -24.25 22.05
C THR A 400 0.28 -22.82 21.83
N ALA A 401 0.74 -22.17 22.90
CA ALA A 401 1.48 -20.90 22.83
C ALA A 401 2.75 -20.94 23.71
N LEU A 402 3.83 -20.37 23.18
CA LEU A 402 5.08 -20.11 23.90
C LEU A 402 5.26 -18.59 24.06
N ILE A 403 5.44 -18.10 25.29
CA ILE A 403 5.64 -16.68 25.61
C ILE A 403 6.89 -16.55 26.45
N THR A 404 7.98 -16.06 25.87
CA THR A 404 9.27 -16.00 26.57
C THR A 404 10.10 -14.77 26.17
N ASP A 405 11.00 -14.35 27.04
CA ASP A 405 12.00 -13.29 26.78
C ASP A 405 11.41 -11.93 26.37
N ASN A 406 10.16 -11.62 26.71
CA ASN A 406 9.54 -10.33 26.45
C ASN A 406 9.81 -9.34 27.60
N LEU A 407 9.99 -8.06 27.27
CA LEU A 407 10.04 -6.96 28.21
C LEU A 407 8.69 -6.22 28.20
N ILE A 408 7.98 -6.24 29.32
CA ILE A 408 6.66 -5.63 29.46
C ILE A 408 6.70 -4.59 30.58
N ASP A 409 6.44 -3.32 30.24
CA ASP A 409 6.49 -2.20 31.19
C ASP A 409 5.20 -1.37 31.14
N GLY A 410 4.61 -1.13 32.32
CA GLY A 410 3.44 -0.28 32.46
C GLY A 410 2.14 -0.89 31.90
N ALA A 411 1.96 -2.20 31.99
CA ALA A 411 0.69 -2.89 31.75
C ALA A 411 -0.27 -2.66 32.92
N LYS A 412 -1.46 -2.10 32.66
CA LYS A 412 -2.38 -1.67 33.72
C LYS A 412 -3.13 -2.81 34.41
N ASP A 413 -3.52 -3.82 33.65
CA ASP A 413 -4.30 -4.99 34.13
C ASP A 413 -3.52 -6.30 33.90
N GLY A 414 -2.20 -6.23 34.10
CA GLY A 414 -1.28 -7.36 34.10
C GLY A 414 -0.43 -7.46 32.83
N ALA A 415 0.79 -7.94 33.05
CA ALA A 415 1.76 -8.10 32.00
C ALA A 415 1.40 -9.26 31.07
N ILE A 416 1.02 -10.43 31.63
CA ILE A 416 0.58 -11.59 30.85
C ILE A 416 -0.71 -12.16 31.46
N ARG A 417 -1.80 -12.10 30.72
CA ARG A 417 -3.10 -12.55 31.20
C ARG A 417 -3.64 -13.73 30.38
N ALA A 418 -4.09 -14.75 31.11
CA ALA A 418 -4.91 -15.81 30.52
C ALA A 418 -6.29 -15.25 30.17
N MET A 419 -6.78 -15.57 28.96
CA MET A 419 -8.03 -15.03 28.43
C MET A 419 -9.05 -16.13 28.14
N LYS A 420 -10.32 -15.90 28.55
CA LYS A 420 -11.47 -16.67 28.07
C LYS A 420 -12.36 -15.75 27.24
N GLY A 421 -12.17 -15.78 25.91
CA GLY A 421 -12.72 -14.76 25.03
C GLY A 421 -12.19 -13.36 25.43
N PRO A 422 -13.06 -12.36 25.66
CA PRO A 422 -12.64 -11.02 26.06
C PRO A 422 -12.27 -10.88 27.55
N THR A 423 -12.50 -11.91 28.37
CA THR A 423 -12.40 -11.80 29.83
C THR A 423 -11.08 -12.35 30.37
N PRO A 424 -10.26 -11.53 31.03
CA PRO A 424 -9.09 -12.01 31.77
C PRO A 424 -9.49 -13.00 32.87
N THR A 425 -8.70 -14.05 33.04
CA THR A 425 -8.94 -15.06 34.08
C THR A 425 -7.64 -15.40 34.81
N GLY A 426 -7.75 -15.71 36.09
CA GLY A 426 -6.60 -16.03 36.94
C GLY A 426 -5.68 -14.83 37.22
N PRO A 427 -4.50 -15.09 37.80
CA PRO A 427 -3.52 -14.08 38.13
C PRO A 427 -2.71 -13.60 36.93
N ASP A 428 -1.77 -12.67 37.14
CA ASP A 428 -0.77 -12.26 36.18
C ASP A 428 0.30 -13.36 36.03
N LEU A 429 0.34 -13.99 34.87
CA LEU A 429 1.22 -15.12 34.57
C LEU A 429 2.69 -14.71 34.35
N ALA A 430 2.99 -13.41 34.34
CA ALA A 430 4.39 -12.95 34.40
C ALA A 430 5.00 -13.12 35.80
N HIS A 431 4.17 -13.19 36.85
CA HIS A 431 4.56 -13.28 38.25
C HIS A 431 4.12 -14.58 38.93
N GLU A 432 3.13 -15.27 38.37
CA GLU A 432 2.56 -16.50 38.90
C GLU A 432 2.73 -17.67 37.92
N SER A 433 2.70 -18.91 38.44
CA SER A 433 2.88 -20.10 37.58
C SER A 433 1.74 -20.28 36.57
N ALA A 434 2.10 -20.57 35.33
CA ALA A 434 1.16 -20.94 34.28
C ALA A 434 0.79 -22.42 34.23
N GLU A 435 1.24 -23.24 35.18
CA GLU A 435 1.05 -24.72 35.20
C GLU A 435 -0.41 -25.17 35.16
N SER A 436 -1.34 -24.33 35.63
CA SER A 436 -2.78 -24.60 35.53
C SER A 436 -3.32 -24.56 34.06
N TYR A 437 -2.57 -24.00 33.14
CA TYR A 437 -2.94 -23.86 31.73
C TYR A 437 -2.01 -24.73 30.87
N ARG A 438 -2.46 -25.94 30.50
CA ARG A 438 -1.62 -26.92 29.79
C ARG A 438 -1.18 -26.52 28.39
N ASN A 439 -1.87 -25.57 27.80
CA ASN A 439 -1.61 -25.12 26.40
C ASN A 439 -0.63 -23.97 26.32
N VAL A 440 -0.15 -23.38 27.41
CA VAL A 440 0.77 -22.25 27.42
C VAL A 440 2.05 -22.55 28.19
N ALA A 441 3.19 -22.19 27.61
CA ALA A 441 4.49 -22.17 28.28
C ALA A 441 4.96 -20.70 28.39
N ILE A 442 5.17 -20.25 29.68
CA ILE A 442 5.50 -18.84 29.96
C ILE A 442 6.69 -18.83 30.91
N TYR A 443 7.81 -18.25 30.47
CA TYR A 443 9.02 -18.12 31.30
C TYR A 443 9.94 -17.00 30.78
N ALA A 444 10.94 -16.61 31.57
CA ALA A 444 11.99 -15.65 31.24
C ALA A 444 11.47 -14.25 30.74
N ASN A 445 10.23 -13.91 31.03
CA ASN A 445 9.71 -12.56 30.71
C ASN A 445 10.09 -11.60 31.86
N VAL A 446 10.40 -10.35 31.51
CA VAL A 446 10.65 -9.26 32.45
C VAL A 446 9.43 -8.34 32.45
N ALA A 447 8.72 -8.29 33.58
CA ALA A 447 7.54 -7.45 33.79
C ALA A 447 7.76 -6.42 34.91
N ARG A 448 7.32 -5.16 34.67
CA ARG A 448 7.43 -4.05 35.64
C ARG A 448 6.17 -3.23 35.68
#